data_7f36b2fb607d4018a8d8a7bb6a78594f
#
_entry.id   7f36b2fb607d4018a8d8a7bb6a78594f
#
_cell.length_a   1.000
_cell.length_b   1.000
_cell.length_c   1.000
_cell.angle_alpha   90.00
_cell.angle_beta   90.00
_cell.angle_gamma   90.00
#
_symmetry.space_group_name_H-M   'P 1'
#
loop_
_entity.id
_entity.type
_entity.pdbx_description
1 polymer ?
#
loop_
_entity_poly.entity_id
_entity_poly.type
_entity_poly.pdbx_seq_one_letter_code
_entity_poly.pdbx_strand_id
1 'polypeptide(L)'
;LLIGTTNLDARRGIVWNMGEIAMAARDHPEALDLFRKIMLASAAIPAAFPPVMIDVEVNGKPYQEMHVDGGTQAQVFLYPPRMFDLIRQQGVKVNQRARSVYIIRNARLDPDWATVERSTLTIAGRAISSLIQSQGLGDLYRIYATAQQDGLDYNLAYIGADFSAEHKEDFD
;
A
#
# COMPACT_ATOMS: atom_id res chain seq x y z
N LEU A 1 4.77 9.62 -8.71
CA LEU A 1 4.05 8.40 -8.37
C LEU A 1 4.81 7.65 -7.28
N LEU A 2 4.11 7.28 -6.21
CA LEU A 2 4.62 6.45 -5.13
C LEU A 2 3.91 5.09 -5.15
N ILE A 3 4.66 4.01 -4.93
CA ILE A 3 4.12 2.64 -4.85
C ILE A 3 4.61 2.01 -3.54
N GLY A 4 3.71 1.32 -2.84
CA GLY A 4 4.01 0.58 -1.62
C GLY A 4 4.25 -0.90 -1.91
N THR A 5 5.22 -1.50 -1.22
CA THR A 5 5.43 -2.95 -1.13
C THR A 5 5.72 -3.31 0.32
N THR A 6 5.54 -4.57 0.69
CA THR A 6 5.92 -5.09 2.01
C THR A 6 7.17 -5.94 1.89
N ASN A 7 8.25 -5.51 2.56
CA ASN A 7 9.45 -6.33 2.74
C ASN A 7 9.21 -7.32 3.88
N LEU A 8 9.09 -8.61 3.56
CA LEU A 8 8.80 -9.65 4.55
C LEU A 8 10.01 -9.96 5.44
N ASP A 9 11.23 -9.85 4.92
CA ASP A 9 12.45 -10.09 5.70
C ASP A 9 12.62 -9.03 6.78
N ALA A 10 12.36 -7.76 6.44
CA ALA A 10 12.47 -6.63 7.36
C ALA A 10 11.17 -6.35 8.14
N ARG A 11 10.05 -7.01 7.81
CA ARG A 11 8.72 -6.80 8.39
C ARG A 11 8.27 -5.34 8.34
N ARG A 12 8.48 -4.67 7.22
CA ARG A 12 8.12 -3.26 7.06
C ARG A 12 7.60 -2.93 5.67
N GLY A 13 6.73 -1.92 5.59
CA GLY A 13 6.33 -1.30 4.34
C GLY A 13 7.46 -0.47 3.75
N ILE A 14 7.63 -0.55 2.45
CA ILE A 14 8.56 0.26 1.66
C ILE A 14 7.75 1.08 0.68
N VAL A 15 8.03 2.38 0.61
CA VAL A 15 7.42 3.29 -0.36
C VAL A 15 8.47 3.70 -1.38
N TRP A 16 8.21 3.38 -2.63
CA TRP A 16 9.11 3.60 -3.76
C TRP A 16 8.74 4.87 -4.53
N ASN A 17 9.72 5.72 -4.80
CA ASN A 17 9.54 6.86 -5.70
C ASN A 17 9.75 6.44 -7.15
N MET A 18 8.66 6.05 -7.81
CA MET A 18 8.69 5.54 -9.18
C MET A 18 9.15 6.58 -10.19
N GLY A 19 8.97 7.87 -9.90
CA GLY A 19 9.45 8.96 -10.75
C GLY A 19 10.97 9.04 -10.79
N GLU A 20 11.63 8.91 -9.64
CA GLU A 20 13.10 8.89 -9.56
C GLU A 20 13.67 7.66 -10.23
N ILE A 21 13.08 6.48 -10.03
CA ILE A 21 13.51 5.24 -10.66
C ILE A 21 13.37 5.33 -12.18
N ALA A 22 12.26 5.88 -12.68
CA ALA A 22 12.05 6.07 -14.11
C ALA A 22 13.04 7.08 -14.73
N MET A 23 13.42 8.13 -14.00
CA MET A 23 14.44 9.07 -14.45
C MET A 23 15.82 8.41 -14.49
N ALA A 24 16.16 7.62 -13.47
CA ALA A 24 17.43 6.89 -13.42
C ALA A 24 17.57 5.88 -14.58
N ALA A 25 16.47 5.33 -15.09
CA ALA A 25 16.50 4.38 -16.20
C ALA A 25 17.04 4.95 -17.54
N ARG A 26 17.24 6.26 -17.64
CA ARG A 26 17.88 6.90 -18.80
C ARG A 26 19.37 6.55 -18.88
N ASP A 27 20.04 6.54 -17.72
CA ASP A 27 21.48 6.32 -17.60
C ASP A 27 21.81 4.93 -17.04
N HIS A 28 20.83 4.28 -16.40
CA HIS A 28 20.90 2.99 -15.72
C HIS A 28 19.79 2.07 -16.21
N PRO A 29 19.99 1.29 -17.27
CA PRO A 29 18.95 0.40 -17.82
C PRO A 29 18.37 -0.60 -16.82
N GLU A 30 19.15 -1.02 -15.82
CA GLU A 30 18.73 -1.89 -14.71
C GLU A 30 17.61 -1.29 -13.85
N ALA A 31 17.49 0.05 -13.81
CA ALA A 31 16.41 0.71 -13.08
C ALA A 31 15.03 0.42 -13.69
N LEU A 32 14.96 0.12 -14.99
CA LEU A 32 13.71 -0.30 -15.62
C LEU A 32 13.26 -1.69 -15.13
N ASP A 33 14.21 -2.60 -14.89
CA ASP A 33 13.90 -3.91 -14.31
C ASP A 33 13.41 -3.75 -12.86
N LEU A 34 14.09 -2.93 -12.06
CA LEU A 34 13.64 -2.58 -10.72
C LEU A 34 12.23 -1.98 -10.73
N PHE A 35 11.94 -1.06 -11.66
CA PHE A 35 10.61 -0.46 -11.82
C PHE A 35 9.54 -1.55 -12.03
N ARG A 36 9.79 -2.51 -12.94
CA ARG A 36 8.88 -3.63 -13.21
C ARG A 36 8.73 -4.55 -12.01
N LYS A 37 9.84 -4.89 -11.34
CA LYS A 37 9.83 -5.71 -10.11
C LYS A 37 8.97 -5.08 -9.02
N ILE A 38 9.07 -3.76 -8.80
CA ILE A 38 8.26 -3.05 -7.81
C ILE A 38 6.76 -3.10 -8.17
N MET A 39 6.42 -2.87 -9.45
CA MET A 39 5.03 -2.98 -9.92
C MET A 39 4.47 -4.38 -9.66
N LEU A 40 5.23 -5.40 -10.01
CA LEU A 40 4.84 -6.80 -9.79
C LEU A 40 4.72 -7.12 -8.28
N ALA A 41 5.68 -6.68 -7.48
CA ALA A 41 5.67 -6.90 -6.03
C ALA A 41 4.47 -6.23 -5.36
N SER A 42 4.09 -5.02 -5.81
CA SER A 42 2.95 -4.29 -5.24
C SER A 42 1.59 -4.95 -5.50
N ALA A 43 1.53 -5.89 -6.45
CA ALA A 43 0.35 -6.69 -6.78
C ALA A 43 0.49 -8.16 -6.35
N ALA A 44 1.61 -8.54 -5.72
CA ALA A 44 1.87 -9.91 -5.30
C ALA A 44 1.17 -10.23 -3.97
N ILE A 45 -0.14 -10.47 -4.03
CA ILE A 45 -0.96 -10.83 -2.86
C ILE A 45 -0.45 -12.15 -2.28
N PRO A 46 -0.10 -12.19 -0.97
CA PRO A 46 0.35 -13.42 -0.33
C PRO A 46 -0.65 -14.57 -0.47
N ALA A 47 -0.14 -15.75 -0.74
CA ALA A 47 -0.87 -16.98 -1.03
C ALA A 47 -1.59 -17.05 -2.40
N ALA A 48 -1.80 -15.91 -3.07
CA ALA A 48 -2.34 -15.88 -4.44
C ALA A 48 -1.25 -15.81 -5.50
N PHE A 49 -0.18 -15.04 -5.22
CA PHE A 49 0.94 -14.85 -6.13
C PHE A 49 2.29 -15.11 -5.46
N PRO A 50 3.31 -15.51 -6.23
CA PRO A 50 4.65 -15.68 -5.68
C PRO A 50 5.24 -14.31 -5.29
N PRO A 51 6.07 -14.27 -4.22
CA PRO A 51 6.77 -13.04 -3.83
C PRO A 51 7.80 -12.65 -4.90
N VAL A 52 8.17 -11.39 -4.92
CA VAL A 52 9.19 -10.83 -5.83
C VAL A 52 10.47 -10.59 -5.06
N MET A 53 11.57 -11.13 -5.58
CA MET A 53 12.90 -10.92 -5.01
C MET A 53 13.52 -9.66 -5.61
N ILE A 54 13.88 -8.70 -4.75
CA ILE A 54 14.54 -7.45 -5.12
C ILE A 54 15.98 -7.50 -4.66
N ASP A 55 16.90 -7.30 -5.59
CA ASP A 55 18.33 -7.27 -5.31
C ASP A 55 18.69 -5.95 -4.65
N VAL A 56 19.42 -6.01 -3.55
CA VAL A 56 19.88 -4.83 -2.78
C VAL A 56 21.35 -5.00 -2.41
N GLU A 57 22.04 -3.90 -2.18
CA GLU A 57 23.42 -3.90 -1.69
C GLU A 57 23.48 -3.23 -0.32
N VAL A 58 24.09 -3.90 0.64
CA VAL A 58 24.32 -3.38 1.99
C VAL A 58 25.80 -3.51 2.34
N ASN A 59 26.46 -2.39 2.56
CA ASN A 59 27.92 -2.34 2.87
C ASN A 59 28.79 -3.08 1.83
N GLY A 60 28.47 -2.94 0.56
CA GLY A 60 29.19 -3.57 -0.56
C GLY A 60 28.92 -5.09 -0.72
N LYS A 61 27.92 -5.63 -0.02
CA LYS A 61 27.52 -7.02 -0.15
C LYS A 61 26.14 -7.14 -0.78
N PRO A 62 25.96 -8.02 -1.77
CA PRO A 62 24.68 -8.26 -2.40
C PRO A 62 23.77 -9.09 -1.48
N TYR A 63 22.50 -8.72 -1.44
CA TYR A 63 21.40 -9.43 -0.77
C TYR A 63 20.18 -9.44 -1.66
N GLN A 64 19.21 -10.29 -1.33
CA GLN A 64 17.90 -10.30 -1.92
C GLN A 64 16.86 -10.09 -0.81
N GLU A 65 15.94 -9.16 -1.03
CA GLU A 65 14.81 -8.90 -0.15
C GLU A 65 13.53 -9.47 -0.77
N MET A 66 12.74 -10.16 0.05
CA MET A 66 11.45 -10.73 -0.36
C MET A 66 10.35 -9.68 -0.23
N HIS A 67 9.76 -9.27 -1.35
CA HIS A 67 8.68 -8.31 -1.40
C HIS A 67 7.36 -8.92 -1.85
N VAL A 68 6.29 -8.47 -1.21
CA VAL A 68 4.89 -8.79 -1.53
C VAL A 68 4.06 -7.52 -1.57
N ASP A 69 2.77 -7.65 -1.86
CA ASP A 69 1.78 -6.57 -1.89
C ASP A 69 1.91 -5.62 -0.69
N GLY A 70 1.89 -4.33 -0.97
CA GLY A 70 1.94 -3.28 0.05
C GLY A 70 0.76 -3.32 1.02
N GLY A 71 -0.41 -3.77 0.57
CA GLY A 71 -1.60 -3.96 1.37
C GLY A 71 -1.45 -4.99 2.49
N THR A 72 -0.40 -5.83 2.45
CA THR A 72 -0.05 -6.73 3.56
C THR A 72 0.32 -5.96 4.83
N GLN A 73 0.82 -4.74 4.72
CA GLN A 73 1.20 -3.91 5.87
C GLN A 73 0.48 -2.57 5.93
N ALA A 74 0.12 -1.98 4.80
CA ALA A 74 -0.68 -0.77 4.72
C ALA A 74 -1.45 -0.74 3.40
N GLN A 75 -2.78 -0.85 3.48
CA GLN A 75 -3.63 -0.78 2.27
C GLN A 75 -3.67 0.62 1.69
N VAL A 76 -3.58 1.63 2.54
CA VAL A 76 -3.54 3.04 2.14
C VAL A 76 -2.47 3.73 2.98
N PHE A 77 -1.63 4.50 2.31
CA PHE A 77 -0.68 5.38 2.97
C PHE A 77 -0.81 6.79 2.41
N LEU A 78 -0.54 7.79 3.23
CA LEU A 78 -0.49 9.18 2.82
C LEU A 78 0.97 9.64 2.89
N TYR A 79 1.32 10.45 3.83
CA TYR A 79 2.67 10.91 4.13
C TYR A 79 2.98 10.63 5.61
N PRO A 80 4.25 10.61 6.02
CA PRO A 80 4.60 10.44 7.43
C PRO A 80 3.95 11.51 8.31
N PRO A 81 3.44 11.16 9.49
CA PRO A 81 2.96 12.14 10.46
C PRO A 81 4.00 13.23 10.70
N ARG A 82 3.53 14.47 10.88
CA ARG A 82 4.38 15.67 11.08
C ARG A 82 5.24 16.08 9.87
N MET A 83 5.00 15.55 8.69
CA MET A 83 5.74 15.99 7.50
C MET A 83 5.60 17.51 7.27
N PHE A 84 4.42 18.08 7.47
CA PHE A 84 4.22 19.52 7.35
C PHE A 84 4.93 20.32 8.44
N ASP A 85 5.07 19.79 9.64
CA ASP A 85 5.82 20.44 10.70
C ASP A 85 7.32 20.49 10.35
N LEU A 86 7.87 19.41 9.81
CA LEU A 86 9.24 19.36 9.31
C LEU A 86 9.48 20.34 8.16
N ILE A 87 8.55 20.42 7.22
CA ILE A 87 8.61 21.37 6.10
C ILE A 87 8.57 22.81 6.60
N ARG A 88 7.72 23.12 7.59
CA ARG A 88 7.66 24.45 8.22
C ARG A 88 8.94 24.80 8.95
N GLN A 89 9.53 23.84 9.68
CA GLN A 89 10.81 24.04 10.39
C GLN A 89 11.97 24.35 9.44
N GLN A 90 11.91 23.84 8.20
CA GLN A 90 12.88 24.15 7.15
C GLN A 90 12.62 25.50 6.45
N GLY A 91 11.69 26.30 6.94
CA GLY A 91 11.38 27.63 6.40
C GLY A 91 10.61 27.61 5.06
N VAL A 92 10.16 26.44 4.62
CA VAL A 92 9.36 26.31 3.42
C VAL A 92 7.94 26.81 3.70
N LYS A 93 7.50 27.86 3.00
CA LYS A 93 6.14 28.36 3.10
C LYS A 93 5.18 27.33 2.48
N VAL A 94 4.48 26.58 3.33
CA VAL A 94 3.41 25.72 2.87
C VAL A 94 2.25 26.60 2.40
N ASN A 95 1.87 26.45 1.14
CA ASN A 95 0.77 27.24 0.59
C ASN A 95 -0.52 26.94 1.36
N GLN A 96 -1.16 27.97 1.90
CA GLN A 96 -2.41 27.87 2.71
C GLN A 96 -3.67 27.69 1.85
N ARG A 97 -3.56 27.39 0.56
CA ARG A 97 -4.73 27.06 -0.24
C ARG A 97 -5.42 25.82 0.34
N ALA A 98 -6.74 25.77 0.24
CA ALA A 98 -7.52 24.59 0.59
C ALA A 98 -6.85 23.34 -0.01
N ARG A 99 -6.49 22.42 0.87
CA ARG A 99 -5.79 21.18 0.48
C ARG A 99 -6.72 20.03 0.77
N SER A 100 -6.91 19.19 -0.22
CA SER A 100 -7.79 18.04 -0.13
C SER A 100 -6.98 16.76 -0.33
N VAL A 101 -7.32 15.73 0.42
CA VAL A 101 -6.87 14.36 0.19
C VAL A 101 -8.05 13.56 -0.36
N TYR A 102 -7.80 12.81 -1.43
CA TYR A 102 -8.76 11.92 -2.05
C TYR A 102 -8.25 10.50 -1.93
N ILE A 103 -9.06 9.63 -1.34
CA ILE A 103 -8.77 8.21 -1.19
C ILE A 103 -9.78 7.44 -2.01
N ILE A 104 -9.30 6.55 -2.87
CA ILE A 104 -10.12 5.60 -3.61
C ILE A 104 -9.79 4.22 -3.07
N ARG A 105 -10.76 3.60 -2.42
CA ARG A 105 -10.64 2.24 -1.90
C ARG A 105 -11.48 1.29 -2.74
N ASN A 106 -10.81 0.40 -3.46
CA ASN A 106 -11.48 -0.65 -4.22
C ASN A 106 -11.85 -1.83 -3.31
N ALA A 107 -12.61 -1.55 -2.23
CA ALA A 107 -13.13 -2.53 -1.29
C ALA A 107 -14.31 -1.95 -0.52
N ARG A 108 -15.11 -2.83 0.08
CA ARG A 108 -16.17 -2.43 1.01
C ARG A 108 -15.62 -2.02 2.36
N LEU A 109 -16.35 -1.18 3.09
CA LEU A 109 -16.06 -0.86 4.48
C LEU A 109 -16.68 -1.89 5.42
N ASP A 110 -17.89 -2.36 5.08
CA ASP A 110 -18.61 -3.32 5.88
C ASP A 110 -18.00 -4.72 5.75
N PRO A 111 -17.98 -5.51 6.86
CA PRO A 111 -17.57 -6.90 6.79
C PRO A 111 -18.57 -7.71 5.97
N ASP A 112 -18.08 -8.61 5.14
CA ASP A 112 -18.89 -9.58 4.43
C ASP A 112 -18.96 -10.89 5.21
N TRP A 113 -20.18 -11.45 5.27
CA TRP A 113 -20.39 -12.75 5.87
C TRP A 113 -20.16 -13.86 4.82
N ALA A 114 -19.33 -14.84 5.17
CA ALA A 114 -19.13 -16.03 4.35
C ALA A 114 -18.93 -17.26 5.24
N THR A 115 -19.49 -18.38 4.78
CA THR A 115 -19.26 -19.68 5.41
C THR A 115 -17.83 -20.14 5.14
N VAL A 116 -17.10 -20.49 6.19
CA VAL A 116 -15.71 -20.96 6.08
C VAL A 116 -15.68 -22.47 6.28
N GLU A 117 -15.09 -23.21 5.33
CA GLU A 117 -14.87 -24.64 5.49
C GLU A 117 -13.95 -24.90 6.70
N ARG A 118 -14.21 -26.01 7.42
CA ARG A 118 -13.44 -26.38 8.60
C ARG A 118 -12.13 -27.08 8.26
N SER A 119 -11.32 -26.44 7.42
CA SER A 119 -9.96 -26.89 7.09
C SER A 119 -8.93 -25.85 7.56
N THR A 120 -7.75 -26.28 7.92
CA THR A 120 -6.68 -25.38 8.42
C THR A 120 -6.34 -24.31 7.41
N LEU A 121 -6.33 -24.64 6.12
CA LEU A 121 -5.93 -23.72 5.05
C LEU A 121 -6.99 -22.64 4.82
N THR A 122 -8.27 -23.04 4.74
CA THR A 122 -9.37 -22.07 4.55
C THR A 122 -9.56 -21.17 5.77
N ILE A 123 -9.38 -21.71 6.99
CA ILE A 123 -9.42 -20.91 8.22
C ILE A 123 -8.27 -19.91 8.25
N ALA A 124 -7.05 -20.31 7.90
CA ALA A 124 -5.89 -19.43 7.85
C ALA A 124 -6.08 -18.34 6.78
N GLY A 125 -6.57 -18.68 5.59
CA GLY A 125 -6.87 -17.72 4.53
C GLY A 125 -7.91 -16.69 4.98
N ARG A 126 -9.01 -17.13 5.60
CA ARG A 126 -10.04 -16.22 6.12
C ARG A 126 -9.51 -15.32 7.24
N ALA A 127 -8.67 -15.86 8.12
CA ALA A 127 -8.06 -15.07 9.19
C ALA A 127 -7.13 -13.99 8.63
N ILE A 128 -6.30 -14.30 7.65
CA ILE A 128 -5.44 -13.32 6.96
C ILE A 128 -6.28 -12.25 6.28
N SER A 129 -7.32 -12.64 5.54
CA SER A 129 -8.24 -11.70 4.89
C SER A 129 -8.90 -10.75 5.90
N SER A 130 -9.34 -11.29 7.05
CA SER A 130 -9.93 -10.48 8.12
C SER A 130 -8.94 -9.50 8.74
N LEU A 131 -7.67 -9.90 8.93
CA LEU A 131 -6.61 -9.01 9.41
C LEU A 131 -6.32 -7.89 8.42
N ILE A 132 -6.22 -8.19 7.12
CA ILE A 132 -6.00 -7.22 6.05
C ILE A 132 -7.16 -6.22 5.99
N GLN A 133 -8.41 -6.67 6.07
CA GLN A 133 -9.58 -5.80 6.09
C GLN A 133 -9.59 -4.87 7.31
N SER A 134 -9.34 -5.41 8.50
CA SER A 134 -9.29 -4.64 9.75
C SER A 134 -8.19 -3.58 9.70
N GLN A 135 -7.02 -3.95 9.18
CA GLN A 135 -5.90 -3.02 9.00
C GLN A 135 -6.25 -1.90 8.03
N GLY A 136 -6.89 -2.21 6.89
CA GLY A 136 -7.30 -1.20 5.93
C GLY A 136 -8.27 -0.16 6.51
N LEU A 137 -9.19 -0.58 7.39
CA LEU A 137 -10.04 0.35 8.13
C LEU A 137 -9.20 1.22 9.09
N GLY A 138 -8.25 0.61 9.81
CA GLY A 138 -7.32 1.34 10.67
C GLY A 138 -6.49 2.38 9.92
N ASP A 139 -6.06 2.07 8.68
CA ASP A 139 -5.35 3.01 7.82
C ASP A 139 -6.23 4.21 7.47
N LEU A 140 -7.49 4.00 7.10
CA LEU A 140 -8.43 5.09 6.79
C LEU A 140 -8.64 6.00 8.00
N TYR A 141 -8.84 5.44 9.19
CA TYR A 141 -8.97 6.23 10.44
C TYR A 141 -7.70 7.03 10.73
N ARG A 142 -6.53 6.45 10.54
CA ARG A 142 -5.24 7.13 10.75
C ARG A 142 -5.06 8.28 9.78
N ILE A 143 -5.39 8.08 8.49
CA ILE A 143 -5.32 9.11 7.48
C ILE A 143 -6.33 10.22 7.76
N TYR A 144 -7.55 9.86 8.17
CA TYR A 144 -8.57 10.84 8.56
C TYR A 144 -8.07 11.71 9.73
N ALA A 145 -7.54 11.10 10.79
CA ALA A 145 -7.01 11.83 11.93
C ALA A 145 -5.85 12.77 11.53
N THR A 146 -4.93 12.28 10.67
CA THR A 146 -3.82 13.09 10.14
C THR A 146 -4.35 14.25 9.28
N ALA A 147 -5.34 14.00 8.43
CA ALA A 147 -5.95 15.04 7.60
C ALA A 147 -6.61 16.14 8.45
N GLN A 148 -7.34 15.76 9.50
CA GLN A 148 -7.94 16.71 10.44
C GLN A 148 -6.87 17.55 11.16
N GLN A 149 -5.81 16.91 11.64
CA GLN A 149 -4.71 17.59 12.32
C GLN A 149 -3.98 18.59 11.43
N ASP A 150 -3.82 18.26 10.15
CA ASP A 150 -3.12 19.09 9.16
C ASP A 150 -4.04 20.06 8.41
N GLY A 151 -5.34 20.10 8.74
CA GLY A 151 -6.33 20.96 8.10
C GLY A 151 -6.57 20.64 6.63
N LEU A 152 -6.65 19.34 6.30
CA LEU A 152 -6.96 18.85 4.96
C LEU A 152 -8.42 18.44 4.86
N ASP A 153 -9.05 18.71 3.71
CA ASP A 153 -10.34 18.13 3.38
C ASP A 153 -10.18 16.66 3.03
N TYR A 154 -10.82 15.79 3.82
CA TYR A 154 -10.77 14.34 3.63
C TYR A 154 -11.93 13.86 2.76
N ASN A 155 -11.62 13.23 1.64
CA ASN A 155 -12.58 12.68 0.70
C ASN A 155 -12.31 11.20 0.48
N LEU A 156 -13.33 10.36 0.69
CA LEU A 156 -13.24 8.90 0.55
C LEU A 156 -14.27 8.40 -0.44
N ALA A 157 -13.81 7.67 -1.45
CA ALA A 157 -14.63 6.84 -2.32
C ALA A 157 -14.36 5.36 -2.03
N TYR A 158 -15.43 4.56 -1.93
CA TYR A 158 -15.36 3.13 -1.64
C TYR A 158 -16.54 2.40 -2.28
N ILE A 159 -16.50 1.06 -2.30
CA ILE A 159 -17.60 0.24 -2.81
C ILE A 159 -18.72 0.21 -1.77
N GLY A 160 -19.89 0.76 -2.10
CA GLY A 160 -21.07 0.79 -1.22
C GLY A 160 -21.68 -0.60 -1.01
N ALA A 161 -22.43 -0.75 0.09
CA ALA A 161 -23.12 -2.00 0.42
C ALA A 161 -24.21 -2.38 -0.61
N ASP A 162 -24.74 -1.39 -1.32
CA ASP A 162 -25.73 -1.53 -2.39
C ASP A 162 -25.15 -2.04 -3.71
N PHE A 163 -23.83 -1.99 -3.86
CA PHE A 163 -23.17 -2.53 -5.06
C PHE A 163 -23.12 -4.05 -4.97
N SER A 164 -23.82 -4.72 -5.88
CA SER A 164 -23.73 -6.17 -6.08
C SER A 164 -23.27 -6.45 -7.50
N ALA A 165 -22.08 -7.01 -7.65
CA ALA A 165 -21.64 -7.62 -8.89
C ALA A 165 -21.77 -9.14 -8.74
N GLU A 166 -22.27 -9.84 -9.75
CA GLU A 166 -22.09 -11.29 -9.82
C GLU A 166 -20.61 -11.58 -10.00
N HIS A 167 -19.96 -12.01 -8.92
CA HIS A 167 -18.62 -12.55 -9.01
C HIS A 167 -18.68 -13.87 -9.77
N LYS A 168 -18.12 -13.91 -10.96
CA LYS A 168 -17.91 -15.17 -11.66
C LYS A 168 -16.67 -15.88 -11.19
N GLU A 169 -15.57 -15.15 -10.95
CA GLU A 169 -14.32 -15.64 -10.34
C GLU A 169 -13.54 -14.45 -9.78
N ASP A 170 -12.64 -14.68 -8.79
CA ASP A 170 -11.91 -13.60 -8.11
C ASP A 170 -10.84 -12.89 -8.99
N PHE A 171 -10.59 -13.40 -10.21
CA PHE A 171 -9.52 -12.93 -11.10
C PHE A 171 -9.92 -13.00 -12.60
N ASP A 172 -11.16 -12.71 -12.95
CA ASP A 172 -11.58 -12.52 -14.34
C ASP A 172 -11.19 -11.15 -14.89
#